data_9ee7058b25241747ef585a45baa3c6a7
#
_entry.id   9ee7058b25241747ef585a45baa3c6a7
#
_cell.length_a   1.000
_cell.length_b   1.000
_cell.length_c   1.000
_cell.angle_alpha   90.00
_cell.angle_beta   90.00
_cell.angle_gamma   90.00
#
_symmetry.space_group_name_H-M   'P 1'
#
loop_
_entity.id
_entity.type
_entity.pdbx_description
1 polymer ?
#
loop_
_entity_poly.entity_id
_entity_poly.type
_entity_poly.pdbx_seq_one_letter_code
_entity_poly.pdbx_strand_id
1 'polypeptide(L)'
;MNLFRKGDFVRQYTFEWCVGASLQMTLNMATDGSRTTRRDQRKLWEMARDRSFSPFGGANPRGWTAALNDLGVGPYVLVSLPTLDEAVIAAAEAIRATSRPVGLVMWAGRHAWVMSGFESNADPRRFDEFRVTGVRVLDPLWPYVNKVWGPSAKPNQLMSLETLAKQFVLRDSTRVNLGVPPGYLLVLPVADAG
;
A
#
# COMPACT_ATOMS: atom_id res chain seq x y z
N MET A 1 -14.89 -5.86 -3.62
CA MET A 1 -14.81 -4.43 -4.00
C MET A 1 -13.56 -4.21 -4.84
N ASN A 2 -13.57 -3.27 -5.80
CA ASN A 2 -12.42 -2.98 -6.64
C ASN A 2 -12.43 -1.48 -7.00
N LEU A 3 -11.38 -0.76 -6.63
CA LEU A 3 -11.22 0.69 -6.88
C LEU A 3 -10.44 0.98 -8.16
N PHE A 4 -9.70 -0.02 -8.67
CA PHE A 4 -8.81 0.15 -9.82
C PHE A 4 -9.57 0.47 -11.10
N ARG A 5 -9.09 1.47 -11.83
CA ARG A 5 -9.52 1.83 -13.18
C ARG A 5 -8.37 1.66 -14.17
N LYS A 6 -8.69 1.41 -15.42
CA LYS A 6 -7.69 1.36 -16.49
C LYS A 6 -6.93 2.69 -16.55
N GLY A 7 -5.60 2.65 -16.38
CA GLY A 7 -4.74 3.83 -16.35
C GLY A 7 -4.23 4.23 -14.96
N ASP A 8 -4.79 3.69 -13.89
CA ASP A 8 -4.32 4.01 -12.52
C ASP A 8 -2.95 3.42 -12.20
N PHE A 9 -2.55 2.33 -12.88
CA PHE A 9 -1.28 1.68 -12.64
C PHE A 9 -0.10 2.49 -13.20
N VAL A 10 0.93 2.66 -12.36
CA VAL A 10 2.22 3.25 -12.75
C VAL A 10 3.35 2.39 -12.18
N ARG A 11 4.23 1.90 -13.05
CA ARG A 11 5.43 1.20 -12.60
C ARG A 11 6.42 2.17 -11.96
N GLN A 12 7.25 1.67 -11.04
CA GLN A 12 8.36 2.46 -10.52
C GLN A 12 9.44 2.67 -11.58
N TYR A 13 9.96 3.88 -11.66
CA TYR A 13 11.01 4.23 -12.63
C TYR A 13 12.43 3.93 -12.14
N THR A 14 12.61 3.75 -10.84
CA THR A 14 13.87 3.32 -10.20
C THR A 14 13.57 2.35 -9.07
N PHE A 15 14.57 1.57 -8.64
CA PHE A 15 14.40 0.59 -7.54
C PHE A 15 14.03 1.23 -6.20
N GLU A 16 14.35 2.50 -5.98
CA GLU A 16 14.08 3.21 -4.73
C GLU A 16 12.70 3.91 -4.71
N TRP A 17 12.02 4.00 -5.86
CA TRP A 17 10.81 4.82 -5.99
C TRP A 17 9.50 4.04 -5.82
N CYS A 18 9.52 2.88 -5.16
CA CYS A 18 8.31 2.10 -4.92
C CYS A 18 7.21 2.92 -4.19
N VAL A 19 7.59 3.70 -3.17
CA VAL A 19 6.64 4.59 -2.47
C VAL A 19 6.16 5.72 -3.39
N GLY A 20 7.03 6.31 -4.21
CA GLY A 20 6.63 7.34 -5.18
C GLY A 20 5.62 6.82 -6.20
N ALA A 21 5.82 5.61 -6.73
CA ALA A 21 4.87 4.96 -7.62
C ALA A 21 3.55 4.59 -6.92
N SER A 22 3.64 4.09 -5.68
CA SER A 22 2.45 3.79 -4.88
C SER A 22 1.63 5.04 -4.57
N LEU A 23 2.28 6.18 -4.30
CA LEU A 23 1.62 7.49 -4.18
C LEU A 23 0.91 7.89 -5.47
N GLN A 24 1.57 7.75 -6.63
CA GLN A 24 0.93 8.02 -7.92
C GLN A 24 -0.34 7.18 -8.12
N MET A 25 -0.25 5.87 -7.88
CA MET A 25 -1.38 4.95 -8.06
C MET A 25 -2.51 5.27 -7.07
N THR A 26 -2.18 5.58 -5.81
CA THR A 26 -3.19 6.00 -4.82
C THR A 26 -3.90 7.28 -5.25
N LEU A 27 -3.15 8.30 -5.69
CA LEU A 27 -3.72 9.55 -6.20
C LEU A 27 -4.59 9.34 -7.43
N ASN A 28 -4.15 8.50 -8.38
CA ASN A 28 -4.92 8.20 -9.58
C ASN A 28 -6.27 7.55 -9.25
N MET A 29 -6.30 6.64 -8.27
CA MET A 29 -7.55 6.01 -7.81
C MET A 29 -8.43 6.96 -6.98
N ALA A 30 -7.84 7.86 -6.20
CA ALA A 30 -8.56 8.79 -5.32
C ALA A 30 -9.08 10.03 -6.04
N THR A 31 -8.52 10.37 -7.21
CA THR A 31 -8.89 11.56 -7.99
C THR A 31 -9.17 11.18 -9.44
N ASP A 32 -9.78 12.09 -10.20
CA ASP A 32 -10.00 11.88 -11.64
C ASP A 32 -8.76 12.19 -12.49
N GLY A 33 -7.64 12.52 -11.84
CA GLY A 33 -6.39 12.84 -12.51
C GLY A 33 -5.54 11.60 -12.81
N SER A 34 -4.85 11.60 -13.96
CA SER A 34 -3.88 10.58 -14.32
C SER A 34 -2.45 11.13 -14.17
N ARG A 35 -1.79 10.74 -13.09
CA ARG A 35 -0.37 11.05 -12.85
C ARG A 35 0.48 9.85 -13.24
N THR A 36 1.07 9.88 -14.43
CA THR A 36 1.82 8.73 -14.96
C THR A 36 3.27 9.05 -15.29
N THR A 37 3.68 10.33 -15.15
CA THR A 37 5.02 10.74 -15.60
C THR A 37 6.10 10.41 -14.56
N ARG A 38 7.33 10.18 -15.06
CA ARG A 38 8.52 10.03 -14.21
C ARG A 38 8.77 11.26 -13.33
N ARG A 39 8.46 12.46 -13.85
CA ARG A 39 8.62 13.72 -13.12
C ARG A 39 7.70 13.78 -11.90
N ASP A 40 6.44 13.36 -12.06
CA ASP A 40 5.48 13.33 -10.97
C ASP A 40 5.89 12.30 -9.92
N GLN A 41 6.31 11.10 -10.36
CA GLN A 41 6.80 10.07 -9.44
C GLN A 41 7.99 10.53 -8.62
N ARG A 42 8.94 11.24 -9.25
CA ARG A 42 10.10 11.80 -8.56
C ARG A 42 9.68 12.78 -7.49
N LYS A 43 8.80 13.73 -7.82
CA LYS A 43 8.29 14.71 -6.86
C LYS A 43 7.61 14.06 -5.64
N LEU A 44 6.79 13.04 -5.89
CA LEU A 44 6.09 12.30 -4.84
C LEU A 44 7.07 11.49 -3.97
N TRP A 45 8.08 10.89 -4.59
CA TRP A 45 9.13 10.19 -3.86
C TRP A 45 9.96 11.15 -3.01
N GLU A 46 10.38 12.31 -3.54
CA GLU A 46 11.10 13.37 -2.80
C GLU A 46 10.26 13.83 -1.61
N MET A 47 8.98 14.13 -1.81
CA MET A 47 8.05 14.52 -0.74
C MET A 47 7.97 13.48 0.38
N ALA A 48 7.80 12.20 0.05
CA ALA A 48 7.75 11.13 1.05
C ALA A 48 9.11 10.90 1.73
N ARG A 49 10.22 11.01 0.98
CA ARG A 49 11.57 10.86 1.51
C ARG A 49 11.91 11.93 2.53
N ASP A 50 11.59 13.19 2.24
CA ASP A 50 11.86 14.33 3.15
C ASP A 50 11.14 14.16 4.50
N ARG A 51 9.99 13.44 4.51
CA ARG A 51 9.20 13.14 5.71
C ARG A 51 9.57 11.80 6.38
N SER A 52 10.51 11.08 5.80
CA SER A 52 10.89 9.75 6.29
C SER A 52 11.88 9.77 7.44
N PHE A 53 12.66 10.84 7.59
CA PHE A 53 13.77 10.93 8.56
C PHE A 53 14.68 9.69 8.51
N SER A 54 14.95 9.19 7.28
CA SER A 54 15.69 7.96 7.03
C SER A 54 17.02 8.26 6.34
N PRO A 55 18.14 7.63 6.76
CA PRO A 55 19.43 7.73 6.07
C PRO A 55 19.47 6.91 4.76
N PHE A 56 18.47 6.08 4.51
CA PHE A 56 18.38 5.25 3.30
C PHE A 56 17.81 6.02 2.12
N GLY A 57 18.14 5.60 0.89
CA GLY A 57 17.70 6.26 -0.34
C GLY A 57 16.19 6.20 -0.59
N GLY A 58 15.49 5.19 -0.07
CA GLY A 58 14.04 5.05 -0.21
C GLY A 58 13.24 5.85 0.83
N ALA A 59 11.98 6.11 0.51
CA ALA A 59 11.02 6.62 1.49
C ALA A 59 10.47 5.48 2.35
N ASN A 60 10.23 5.76 3.64
CA ASN A 60 9.69 4.79 4.58
C ASN A 60 8.15 4.94 4.73
N PRO A 61 7.45 4.02 5.43
CA PRO A 61 6.00 4.09 5.60
C PRO A 61 5.49 5.37 6.29
N ARG A 62 6.25 5.97 7.20
CA ARG A 62 5.88 7.25 7.85
C ARG A 62 5.85 8.39 6.84
N GLY A 63 6.90 8.48 6.01
CA GLY A 63 6.95 9.47 4.95
C GLY A 63 5.87 9.25 3.89
N TRP A 64 5.54 7.99 3.59
CA TRP A 64 4.42 7.67 2.71
C TRP A 64 3.08 8.15 3.26
N THR A 65 2.80 7.85 4.54
CA THR A 65 1.59 8.30 5.23
C THR A 65 1.48 9.83 5.26
N ALA A 66 2.57 10.51 5.67
CA ALA A 66 2.60 11.96 5.73
C ALA A 66 2.38 12.61 4.35
N ALA A 67 3.00 12.07 3.30
CA ALA A 67 2.81 12.58 1.94
C ALA A 67 1.36 12.46 1.45
N LEU A 68 0.66 11.36 1.75
CA LEU A 68 -0.78 11.21 1.40
C LEU A 68 -1.64 12.27 2.11
N ASN A 69 -1.35 12.55 3.38
CA ASN A 69 -2.07 13.57 4.13
C ASN A 69 -1.82 14.98 3.59
N ASP A 70 -0.56 15.31 3.28
CA ASP A 70 -0.22 16.61 2.70
C ASP A 70 -0.79 16.81 1.28
N LEU A 71 -1.03 15.73 0.54
CA LEU A 71 -1.64 15.77 -0.78
C LEU A 71 -3.18 15.89 -0.74
N GLY A 72 -3.76 15.92 0.47
CA GLY A 72 -5.20 16.12 0.66
C GLY A 72 -6.08 14.94 0.25
N VAL A 73 -5.50 13.73 0.10
CA VAL A 73 -6.27 12.50 -0.16
C VAL A 73 -6.48 11.65 1.10
N GLY A 74 -5.96 12.15 2.23
CA GLY A 74 -6.14 11.55 3.56
C GLY A 74 -7.51 11.83 4.17
N PRO A 75 -7.67 11.54 5.49
CA PRO A 75 -6.59 11.11 6.39
C PRO A 75 -6.14 9.67 6.18
N TYR A 76 -4.83 9.46 6.35
CA TYR A 76 -4.17 8.16 6.39
C TYR A 76 -3.37 8.01 7.68
N VAL A 77 -3.27 6.80 8.20
CA VAL A 77 -2.47 6.46 9.38
C VAL A 77 -1.57 5.26 9.10
N LEU A 78 -0.40 5.23 9.75
CA LEU A 78 0.46 4.05 9.74
C LEU A 78 0.01 3.11 10.86
N VAL A 79 -0.44 1.91 10.49
CA VAL A 79 -0.91 0.89 11.42
C VAL A 79 0.00 -0.32 11.37
N SER A 80 0.21 -0.94 12.53
CA SER A 80 0.91 -2.22 12.66
C SER A 80 -0.02 -3.24 13.29
N LEU A 81 -0.12 -4.40 12.65
CA LEU A 81 -0.98 -5.50 13.09
C LEU A 81 -0.14 -6.78 13.31
N PRO A 82 -0.50 -7.60 14.30
CA PRO A 82 0.31 -8.76 14.68
C PRO A 82 0.19 -9.93 13.71
N THR A 83 -0.94 -10.05 13.01
CA THR A 83 -1.21 -11.17 12.09
C THR A 83 -1.59 -10.69 10.69
N LEU A 84 -1.38 -11.56 9.69
CA LEU A 84 -1.80 -11.30 8.31
C LEU A 84 -3.32 -11.15 8.21
N ASP A 85 -4.07 -12.00 8.91
CA ASP A 85 -5.53 -11.98 8.88
C ASP A 85 -6.09 -10.66 9.40
N GLU A 86 -5.60 -10.18 10.54
CA GLU A 86 -5.99 -8.86 11.07
C GLU A 86 -5.61 -7.73 10.11
N ALA A 87 -4.44 -7.82 9.46
CA ALA A 87 -4.01 -6.82 8.50
C ALA A 87 -4.92 -6.76 7.25
N VAL A 88 -5.30 -7.90 6.69
CA VAL A 88 -6.17 -7.92 5.51
C VAL A 88 -7.62 -7.56 5.86
N ILE A 89 -8.10 -7.90 7.06
CA ILE A 89 -9.41 -7.50 7.57
C ILE A 89 -9.46 -5.97 7.71
N ALA A 90 -8.50 -5.38 8.43
CA ALA A 90 -8.42 -3.93 8.62
C ALA A 90 -8.32 -3.17 7.28
N ALA A 91 -7.54 -3.70 6.33
CA ALA A 91 -7.43 -3.12 5.00
C ALA A 91 -8.76 -3.18 4.24
N ALA A 92 -9.50 -4.29 4.29
CA ALA A 92 -10.79 -4.46 3.62
C ALA A 92 -11.86 -3.53 4.22
N GLU A 93 -11.92 -3.41 5.55
CA GLU A 93 -12.80 -2.48 6.27
C GLU A 93 -12.51 -1.04 5.87
N ALA A 94 -11.23 -0.63 5.87
CA ALA A 94 -10.83 0.71 5.50
C ALA A 94 -11.19 1.04 4.05
N ILE A 95 -10.91 0.15 3.10
CA ILE A 95 -11.33 0.33 1.70
C ILE A 95 -12.84 0.46 1.60
N ARG A 96 -13.57 -0.38 2.33
CA ARG A 96 -15.04 -0.39 2.29
C ARG A 96 -15.65 0.87 2.90
N ALA A 97 -15.05 1.38 3.98
CA ALA A 97 -15.51 2.57 4.68
C ALA A 97 -15.21 3.87 3.92
N THR A 98 -14.02 3.94 3.29
CA THR A 98 -13.49 5.20 2.76
C THR A 98 -13.51 5.29 1.24
N SER A 99 -13.66 4.16 0.53
CA SER A 99 -13.44 4.05 -0.93
C SER A 99 -12.05 4.56 -1.35
N ARG A 100 -11.05 4.43 -0.48
CA ARG A 100 -9.65 4.79 -0.73
C ARG A 100 -8.77 3.55 -0.63
N PRO A 101 -7.71 3.41 -1.47
CA PRO A 101 -6.82 2.25 -1.45
C PRO A 101 -5.93 2.25 -0.21
N VAL A 102 -5.42 1.07 0.14
CA VAL A 102 -4.52 0.85 1.29
C VAL A 102 -3.11 0.60 0.81
N GLY A 103 -2.12 1.23 1.45
CA GLY A 103 -0.72 0.91 1.25
C GLY A 103 -0.29 -0.33 2.03
N LEU A 104 0.32 -1.30 1.35
CA LEU A 104 0.91 -2.49 1.96
C LEU A 104 2.43 -2.35 2.01
N VAL A 105 3.01 -2.51 3.19
CA VAL A 105 4.47 -2.45 3.38
C VAL A 105 5.03 -3.86 3.28
N MET A 106 5.46 -4.22 2.09
CA MET A 106 5.86 -5.56 1.68
C MET A 106 7.31 -5.90 2.08
N TRP A 107 7.67 -7.19 1.99
CA TRP A 107 9.04 -7.68 2.11
C TRP A 107 9.71 -7.29 3.44
N ALA A 108 8.97 -7.42 4.54
CA ALA A 108 9.42 -7.00 5.86
C ALA A 108 9.89 -5.53 5.90
N GLY A 109 9.18 -4.62 5.22
CA GLY A 109 9.46 -3.18 5.23
C GLY A 109 10.35 -2.66 4.09
N ARG A 110 10.58 -3.46 3.03
CA ARG A 110 11.52 -3.09 1.95
C ARG A 110 10.87 -2.70 0.63
N HIS A 111 9.56 -2.89 0.51
CA HIS A 111 8.83 -2.59 -0.71
C HIS A 111 7.43 -2.09 -0.41
N ALA A 112 6.84 -1.36 -1.34
CA ALA A 112 5.53 -0.76 -1.20
C ALA A 112 4.60 -1.26 -2.32
N TRP A 113 3.43 -1.81 -1.94
CA TRP A 113 2.33 -2.13 -2.84
C TRP A 113 1.10 -1.31 -2.49
N VAL A 114 0.14 -1.30 -3.40
CA VAL A 114 -1.18 -0.73 -3.14
C VAL A 114 -2.23 -1.82 -3.24
N MET A 115 -3.04 -1.98 -2.20
CA MET A 115 -4.24 -2.79 -2.23
C MET A 115 -5.38 -1.94 -2.78
N SER A 116 -5.83 -2.29 -3.98
CA SER A 116 -6.88 -1.58 -4.72
C SER A 116 -8.27 -2.15 -4.51
N GLY A 117 -8.38 -3.26 -3.79
CA GLY A 117 -9.66 -3.92 -3.54
C GLY A 117 -9.50 -5.28 -2.89
N PHE A 118 -10.64 -5.92 -2.67
CA PHE A 118 -10.71 -7.24 -2.03
C PHE A 118 -11.95 -8.03 -2.47
N GLU A 119 -11.92 -9.32 -2.20
CA GLU A 119 -13.07 -10.22 -2.22
C GLU A 119 -13.27 -10.79 -0.81
N SER A 120 -14.53 -10.95 -0.39
CA SER A 120 -14.90 -11.45 0.92
C SER A 120 -16.19 -12.29 0.81
N ASN A 121 -16.41 -13.15 1.79
CA ASN A 121 -17.64 -13.95 1.89
C ASN A 121 -18.87 -13.11 2.29
N ALA A 122 -18.67 -11.92 2.89
CA ALA A 122 -19.73 -11.00 3.27
C ALA A 122 -19.27 -9.55 3.17
N ASP A 123 -20.20 -8.60 3.14
CA ASP A 123 -19.89 -7.15 3.12
C ASP A 123 -19.48 -6.67 4.53
N PRO A 124 -18.24 -6.17 4.73
CA PRO A 124 -17.76 -5.68 6.02
C PRO A 124 -18.61 -4.56 6.66
N ARG A 125 -19.41 -3.86 5.87
CA ARG A 125 -20.31 -2.81 6.41
C ARG A 125 -21.62 -3.35 6.98
N ARG A 126 -21.93 -4.60 6.70
CA ARG A 126 -23.21 -5.22 7.09
C ARG A 126 -23.04 -6.35 8.10
N PHE A 127 -21.83 -6.91 8.16
CA PHE A 127 -21.56 -8.11 8.95
C PHE A 127 -20.22 -7.91 9.67
N ASP A 128 -20.25 -8.00 10.99
CA ASP A 128 -19.05 -7.93 11.83
C ASP A 128 -18.17 -9.18 11.63
N GLU A 129 -18.79 -10.32 11.33
CA GLU A 129 -18.08 -11.55 10.99
C GLU A 129 -18.02 -11.73 9.46
N PHE A 130 -16.87 -11.43 8.88
CA PHE A 130 -16.55 -11.71 7.50
C PHE A 130 -15.12 -12.23 7.36
N ARG A 131 -14.85 -12.86 6.21
CA ARG A 131 -13.50 -13.30 5.85
C ARG A 131 -13.11 -12.75 4.49
N VAL A 132 -11.93 -12.19 4.41
CA VAL A 132 -11.31 -11.81 3.13
C VAL A 132 -10.85 -13.09 2.44
N THR A 133 -11.29 -13.30 1.21
CA THR A 133 -10.94 -14.48 0.40
C THR A 133 -9.87 -14.19 -0.64
N GLY A 134 -9.66 -12.92 -0.97
CA GLY A 134 -8.63 -12.47 -1.88
C GLY A 134 -8.45 -10.97 -1.86
N VAL A 135 -7.26 -10.51 -2.27
CA VAL A 135 -6.91 -9.10 -2.35
C VAL A 135 -6.53 -8.72 -3.78
N ARG A 136 -6.89 -7.50 -4.21
CA ARG A 136 -6.45 -6.92 -5.48
C ARG A 136 -5.31 -5.97 -5.23
N VAL A 137 -4.20 -6.19 -5.93
CA VAL A 137 -2.95 -5.48 -5.63
C VAL A 137 -2.34 -4.82 -6.87
N LEU A 138 -1.59 -3.77 -6.62
CA LEU A 138 -0.75 -3.08 -7.58
C LEU A 138 0.69 -3.11 -7.05
N ASP A 139 1.54 -3.88 -7.71
CA ASP A 139 2.98 -3.92 -7.44
C ASP A 139 3.70 -3.01 -8.43
N PRO A 140 4.30 -1.90 -7.98
CA PRO A 140 4.99 -0.98 -8.89
C PRO A 140 6.24 -1.59 -9.54
N LEU A 141 6.72 -2.74 -9.07
CA LEU A 141 7.85 -3.45 -9.68
C LEU A 141 7.45 -4.19 -10.98
N TRP A 142 6.17 -4.47 -11.19
CA TRP A 142 5.74 -5.19 -12.39
C TRP A 142 6.25 -4.50 -13.68
N PRO A 143 6.74 -5.26 -14.69
CA PRO A 143 6.69 -6.73 -14.82
C PRO A 143 7.96 -7.48 -14.35
N TYR A 144 8.78 -6.88 -13.53
CA TYR A 144 10.06 -7.45 -13.12
C TYR A 144 9.91 -8.55 -12.06
N VAL A 145 10.98 -9.33 -11.90
CA VAL A 145 11.09 -10.40 -10.90
C VAL A 145 12.15 -10.01 -9.88
N ASN A 146 11.80 -10.14 -8.60
CA ASN A 146 12.78 -10.06 -7.52
C ASN A 146 13.34 -11.46 -7.23
N LYS A 147 14.67 -11.58 -7.14
CA LYS A 147 15.34 -12.87 -6.93
C LYS A 147 14.99 -13.53 -5.57
N VAL A 148 14.65 -12.74 -4.56
CA VAL A 148 14.32 -13.21 -3.21
C VAL A 148 12.82 -13.42 -3.05
N TRP A 149 12.01 -12.50 -3.56
CA TRP A 149 10.57 -12.42 -3.29
C TRP A 149 9.71 -12.96 -4.44
N GLY A 150 10.34 -13.32 -5.56
CA GLY A 150 9.64 -13.88 -6.71
C GLY A 150 9.09 -12.83 -7.68
N PRO A 151 8.14 -13.23 -8.54
CA PRO A 151 7.58 -12.35 -9.54
C PRO A 151 6.67 -11.28 -8.92
N SER A 152 6.72 -10.08 -9.51
CA SER A 152 5.80 -9.00 -9.16
C SER A 152 4.37 -9.30 -9.62
N ALA A 153 3.40 -8.82 -8.86
CA ALA A 153 1.99 -8.99 -9.18
C ALA A 153 1.59 -8.17 -10.42
N LYS A 154 0.80 -8.77 -11.32
CA LYS A 154 0.21 -8.03 -12.44
C LYS A 154 -0.71 -6.93 -11.91
N PRO A 155 -0.84 -5.78 -12.61
CA PRO A 155 -1.74 -4.72 -12.18
C PRO A 155 -3.15 -5.21 -11.91
N ASN A 156 -3.67 -4.90 -10.72
CA ASN A 156 -4.98 -5.31 -10.23
C ASN A 156 -5.20 -6.84 -10.17
N GLN A 157 -4.14 -7.60 -10.03
CA GLN A 157 -4.23 -9.05 -9.86
C GLN A 157 -5.02 -9.37 -8.58
N LEU A 158 -6.03 -10.23 -8.71
CA LEU A 158 -6.63 -10.88 -7.56
C LEU A 158 -5.68 -11.97 -7.06
N MET A 159 -5.31 -11.88 -5.81
CA MET A 159 -4.33 -12.75 -5.17
C MET A 159 -4.97 -13.43 -3.95
N SER A 160 -4.78 -14.74 -3.81
CA SER A 160 -5.17 -15.46 -2.60
C SER A 160 -4.32 -15.03 -1.41
N LEU A 161 -4.83 -15.18 -0.18
CA LEU A 161 -4.09 -14.84 1.03
C LEU A 161 -2.82 -15.69 1.18
N GLU A 162 -2.85 -16.96 0.76
CA GLU A 162 -1.67 -17.82 0.72
C GLU A 162 -0.57 -17.27 -0.19
N THR A 163 -0.95 -16.74 -1.36
CA THR A 163 0.02 -16.12 -2.28
C THR A 163 0.52 -14.79 -1.75
N LEU A 164 -0.36 -13.98 -1.16
CA LEU A 164 0.01 -12.72 -0.51
C LEU A 164 1.03 -12.95 0.62
N ALA A 165 0.82 -13.98 1.46
CA ALA A 165 1.68 -14.32 2.59
C ALA A 165 3.15 -14.57 2.22
N LYS A 166 3.42 -14.98 0.98
CA LYS A 166 4.79 -15.20 0.49
C LYS A 166 5.59 -13.90 0.35
N GLN A 167 4.91 -12.76 0.25
CA GLN A 167 5.54 -11.46 0.05
C GLN A 167 5.13 -10.41 1.09
N PHE A 168 3.91 -10.47 1.61
CA PHE A 168 3.48 -9.64 2.74
C PHE A 168 3.84 -10.38 4.03
N VAL A 169 5.05 -10.15 4.51
CA VAL A 169 5.61 -10.83 5.67
C VAL A 169 5.85 -9.86 6.80
N LEU A 170 5.78 -10.38 8.01
CA LEU A 170 5.96 -9.61 9.24
C LEU A 170 7.32 -8.92 9.26
N ARG A 171 7.32 -7.62 9.57
CA ARG A 171 8.54 -6.88 9.83
C ARG A 171 9.03 -7.17 11.24
N ASP A 172 10.27 -7.64 11.37
CA ASP A 172 10.92 -7.86 12.65
C ASP A 172 11.39 -6.54 13.29
N SER A 173 11.29 -6.45 14.62
CA SER A 173 11.72 -5.30 15.43
C SER A 173 13.23 -5.16 15.58
N THR A 174 13.99 -6.20 15.30
CA THR A 174 15.47 -6.22 15.46
C THR A 174 16.22 -5.34 14.48
N ARG A 175 15.56 -4.88 13.41
CA ARG A 175 16.15 -3.95 12.44
C ARG A 175 16.00 -2.52 12.89
N VAL A 176 17.02 -1.70 12.59
CA VAL A 176 17.12 -0.26 12.94
C VAL A 176 15.74 0.40 12.93
N ASN A 177 15.31 0.78 14.13
CA ASN A 177 13.99 1.35 14.33
C ASN A 177 14.01 2.86 14.00
N LEU A 178 13.73 3.20 12.75
CA LEU A 178 13.54 4.58 12.30
C LEU A 178 12.12 5.10 12.66
N GLY A 179 11.58 4.66 13.79
CA GLY A 179 10.22 4.96 14.22
C GLY A 179 9.15 4.20 13.42
N VAL A 180 9.55 3.14 12.71
CA VAL A 180 8.65 2.21 12.01
C VAL A 180 8.46 0.98 12.90
N PRO A 181 7.23 0.68 13.36
CA PRO A 181 6.99 -0.45 14.28
C PRO A 181 7.24 -1.81 13.61
N PRO A 182 7.40 -2.90 14.42
CA PRO A 182 7.35 -4.26 13.90
C PRO A 182 5.91 -4.63 13.51
N GLY A 183 5.72 -5.74 12.78
CA GLY A 183 4.40 -6.27 12.44
C GLY A 183 4.07 -6.21 10.96
N TYR A 184 2.82 -6.48 10.62
CA TYR A 184 2.25 -6.26 9.30
C TYR A 184 1.84 -4.81 9.19
N LEU A 185 2.52 -4.05 8.33
CA LEU A 185 2.36 -2.60 8.25
C LEU A 185 1.45 -2.18 7.13
N LEU A 186 0.49 -1.32 7.45
CA LEU A 186 -0.44 -0.71 6.51
C LEU A 186 -0.35 0.81 6.56
N VAL A 187 -0.42 1.45 5.41
CA VAL A 187 -0.77 2.86 5.27
C VAL A 187 -2.27 2.90 4.99
N LEU A 188 -3.04 3.13 6.05
CA LEU A 188 -4.47 2.86 6.12
C LEU A 188 -5.28 4.16 6.02
N PRO A 189 -6.23 4.29 5.08
CA PRO A 189 -7.15 5.42 5.08
C PRO A 189 -8.14 5.27 6.24
N VAL A 190 -8.44 6.38 6.91
CA VAL A 190 -9.47 6.44 7.95
C VAL A 190 -10.61 7.35 7.51
N ALA A 191 -11.82 7.07 7.96
CA ALA A 191 -12.96 7.94 7.69
C ALA A 191 -12.72 9.31 8.33
N ASP A 192 -13.18 10.36 7.67
CA ASP A 192 -13.18 11.68 8.26
C ASP A 192 -14.02 11.66 9.53
N ALA A 193 -13.51 12.26 10.61
CA ALA A 193 -14.31 12.48 11.81
C ALA A 193 -15.43 13.43 11.41
N GLY A 194 -16.66 12.93 11.37
CA GLY A 194 -17.86 13.71 11.09
C GLY A 194 -18.11 14.79 12.14
#